data_353f2076de7b9d9dcf684c1d43182986
#
_entry.id   353f2076de7b9d9dcf684c1d43182986
#
_cell.length_a   1.000
_cell.length_b   1.000
_cell.length_c   1.000
_cell.angle_alpha   90.00
_cell.angle_beta   90.00
_cell.angle_gamma   90.00
#
_symmetry.space_group_name_H-M   'P 1'
#
loop_
_entity.id
_entity.type
_entity.pdbx_description
1 polymer ?
#
loop_
_entity_poly.entity_id
_entity_poly.type
_entity_poly.pdbx_seq_one_letter_code
_entity_poly.pdbx_strand_id
1 'polypeptide(L)'
;ASYELSVGAQRLHLNPLLGEGLRLTLRPQTFCGHCKAAVDELMRGGYCRACFFKLARCDRCFVSPSRCHYALGTCREPEWGEQVCMQPHLVYLANSSGIKVGLTQQGRQQQRWLAQGATQGLVIARANTRRDAGVLEAMIAQTISDRTPWRKLVSQPPVAIKLHSVFEQLQRQLVLPEGCQWAEGEAE
;
A
#
# COMPACT_ATOMS: atom_id res chain seq x y z
N ALA A 1 -17.18 -7.72 3.39
CA ALA A 1 -16.34 -7.53 2.19
C ALA A 1 -16.63 -8.65 1.19
N SER A 2 -16.64 -8.34 -0.11
CA SER A 2 -16.72 -9.31 -1.19
C SER A 2 -15.37 -9.46 -1.84
N TYR A 3 -14.92 -10.70 -2.06
CA TYR A 3 -13.64 -11.00 -2.67
C TYR A 3 -13.84 -11.68 -4.02
N GLU A 4 -13.11 -11.21 -5.02
CA GLU A 4 -13.16 -11.73 -6.38
C GLU A 4 -11.76 -12.06 -6.88
N LEU A 5 -11.63 -13.16 -7.59
CA LEU A 5 -10.42 -13.54 -8.34
C LEU A 5 -10.68 -13.35 -9.83
N SER A 6 -9.88 -12.50 -10.48
CA SER A 6 -9.93 -12.33 -11.92
C SER A 6 -9.10 -13.42 -12.62
N VAL A 7 -9.74 -14.20 -13.48
CA VAL A 7 -9.11 -15.26 -14.29
C VAL A 7 -9.41 -14.99 -15.76
N GLY A 8 -8.49 -14.32 -16.44
CA GLY A 8 -8.71 -13.82 -17.80
C GLY A 8 -9.84 -12.78 -17.83
N ALA A 9 -10.86 -13.02 -18.62
CA ALA A 9 -12.06 -12.16 -18.71
C ALA A 9 -13.14 -12.50 -17.67
N GLN A 10 -12.97 -13.58 -16.91
CA GLN A 10 -13.94 -14.04 -15.92
C GLN A 10 -13.59 -13.53 -14.54
N ARG A 11 -14.64 -13.33 -13.70
CA ARG A 11 -14.51 -13.03 -12.27
C ARG A 11 -15.13 -14.17 -11.46
N LEU A 12 -14.34 -14.72 -10.57
CA LEU A 12 -14.77 -15.76 -9.66
C LEU A 12 -14.99 -15.12 -8.28
N HIS A 13 -16.23 -15.18 -7.79
CA HIS A 13 -16.52 -14.77 -6.42
C HIS A 13 -16.00 -15.80 -5.43
N LEU A 14 -15.17 -15.37 -4.48
CA LEU A 14 -14.49 -16.27 -3.54
C LEU A 14 -15.30 -16.53 -2.26
N ASN A 15 -16.16 -15.61 -1.86
CA ASN A 15 -16.92 -15.76 -0.61
C ASN A 15 -17.77 -17.06 -0.55
N PRO A 16 -18.46 -17.47 -1.63
CA PRO A 16 -19.22 -18.74 -1.63
C PRO A 16 -18.34 -19.99 -1.58
N LEU A 17 -17.03 -19.85 -1.86
CA LEU A 17 -16.08 -20.96 -1.90
C LEU A 17 -15.33 -21.17 -0.58
N LEU A 18 -15.72 -20.45 0.47
CA LEU A 18 -15.15 -20.65 1.80
C LEU A 18 -15.48 -22.07 2.30
N GLY A 19 -14.42 -22.83 2.62
CA GLY A 19 -14.55 -24.24 3.02
C GLY A 19 -14.46 -25.25 1.87
N GLU A 20 -14.51 -24.77 0.61
CA GLU A 20 -14.39 -25.61 -0.59
C GLU A 20 -12.92 -25.73 -1.06
N GLY A 21 -12.63 -26.83 -1.78
CA GLY A 21 -11.32 -27.02 -2.40
C GLY A 21 -11.17 -26.20 -3.68
N LEU A 22 -10.11 -25.39 -3.78
CA LEU A 22 -9.78 -24.62 -4.99
C LEU A 22 -8.53 -25.21 -5.65
N ARG A 23 -8.63 -25.58 -6.94
CA ARG A 23 -7.49 -26.03 -7.75
C ARG A 23 -7.09 -24.93 -8.74
N LEU A 24 -5.86 -24.44 -8.61
CA LEU A 24 -5.25 -23.50 -9.56
C LEU A 24 -4.25 -24.25 -10.46
N THR A 25 -4.47 -24.21 -11.77
CA THR A 25 -3.55 -24.77 -12.75
C THR A 25 -2.88 -23.65 -13.51
N LEU A 26 -1.57 -23.51 -13.33
CA LEU A 26 -0.77 -22.49 -14.02
C LEU A 26 -0.43 -22.98 -15.43
N ARG A 27 -0.57 -22.11 -16.41
CA ARG A 27 -0.06 -22.36 -17.78
C ARG A 27 1.44 -22.04 -17.81
N PRO A 28 2.24 -22.75 -18.60
CA PRO A 28 3.68 -22.52 -18.68
C PRO A 28 4.03 -21.15 -19.25
N GLN A 29 3.18 -20.59 -20.12
CA GLN A 29 3.42 -19.29 -20.73
C GLN A 29 3.04 -18.14 -19.80
N THR A 30 3.96 -17.21 -19.59
CA THR A 30 3.76 -16.01 -18.78
C THR A 30 3.59 -14.78 -19.65
N PHE A 31 2.80 -13.81 -19.15
CA PHE A 31 2.52 -12.55 -19.86
C PHE A 31 2.83 -11.35 -18.97
N CYS A 32 3.44 -10.32 -19.54
CA CYS A 32 3.68 -9.07 -18.85
C CYS A 32 2.36 -8.41 -18.40
N GLY A 33 2.25 -8.06 -17.15
CA GLY A 33 1.07 -7.40 -16.58
C GLY A 33 0.72 -6.05 -17.22
N HIS A 34 1.69 -5.39 -17.86
CA HIS A 34 1.49 -4.09 -18.53
C HIS A 34 1.29 -4.23 -20.05
N CYS A 35 2.31 -4.66 -20.78
CA CYS A 35 2.26 -4.71 -22.26
C CYS A 35 1.64 -5.99 -22.83
N LYS A 36 1.31 -6.96 -21.99
CA LYS A 36 0.72 -8.26 -22.36
C LYS A 36 1.59 -9.14 -23.25
N ALA A 37 2.84 -8.75 -23.52
CA ALA A 37 3.78 -9.58 -24.27
C ALA A 37 4.03 -10.91 -23.54
N ALA A 38 4.06 -12.00 -24.30
CA ALA A 38 4.52 -13.29 -23.80
C ALA A 38 6.03 -13.23 -23.51
N VAL A 39 6.45 -13.74 -22.36
CA VAL A 39 7.84 -13.73 -21.89
C VAL A 39 8.14 -15.00 -21.11
N ASP A 40 9.39 -15.41 -21.14
CA ASP A 40 9.84 -16.59 -20.39
C ASP A 40 10.00 -16.28 -18.90
N GLU A 41 10.38 -15.03 -18.56
CA GLU A 41 10.60 -14.61 -17.20
C GLU A 41 9.98 -13.24 -16.92
N LEU A 42 9.38 -13.11 -15.74
CA LEU A 42 8.82 -11.87 -15.22
C LEU A 42 9.70 -11.30 -14.10
N MET A 43 9.93 -9.99 -14.18
CA MET A 43 10.50 -9.22 -13.08
C MET A 43 9.48 -9.08 -11.94
N ARG A 44 9.96 -8.58 -10.79
CA ARG A 44 9.12 -8.27 -9.63
C ARG A 44 7.86 -7.49 -10.04
N GLY A 45 6.71 -7.91 -9.52
CA GLY A 45 5.41 -7.28 -9.82
C GLY A 45 4.74 -7.79 -11.09
N GLY A 46 5.32 -8.78 -11.80
CA GLY A 46 4.70 -9.39 -12.97
C GLY A 46 4.92 -8.61 -14.27
N TYR A 47 6.03 -7.91 -14.41
CA TYR A 47 6.38 -7.12 -15.58
C TYR A 47 7.53 -7.75 -16.38
N CYS A 48 7.52 -7.62 -17.71
CA CYS A 48 8.71 -7.90 -18.51
C CYS A 48 9.83 -6.90 -18.19
N ARG A 49 11.08 -7.23 -18.53
CA ARG A 49 12.25 -6.39 -18.26
C ARG A 49 12.10 -4.96 -18.78
N ALA A 50 11.63 -4.79 -20.02
CA ALA A 50 11.43 -3.47 -20.62
C ALA A 50 10.43 -2.61 -19.83
N CYS A 51 9.26 -3.17 -19.50
CA CYS A 51 8.25 -2.48 -18.69
C CYS A 51 8.73 -2.19 -17.27
N PHE A 52 9.44 -3.13 -16.64
CA PHE A 52 9.97 -2.94 -15.29
C PHE A 52 10.90 -1.73 -15.18
N PHE A 53 11.76 -1.50 -16.16
CA PHE A 53 12.67 -0.35 -16.15
C PHE A 53 12.03 0.96 -16.64
N LYS A 54 10.94 0.87 -17.41
CA LYS A 54 10.23 2.05 -17.95
C LYS A 54 9.21 2.62 -16.95
N LEU A 55 8.45 1.78 -16.28
CA LEU A 55 7.31 2.21 -15.47
C LEU A 55 7.73 2.86 -14.15
N ALA A 56 7.12 4.00 -13.81
CA ALA A 56 7.33 4.68 -12.53
C ALA A 56 6.87 3.83 -11.33
N ARG A 57 5.81 3.04 -11.49
CA ARG A 57 5.34 2.10 -10.45
C ARG A 57 6.32 0.96 -10.11
N CYS A 58 7.34 0.76 -10.95
CA CYS A 58 8.42 -0.20 -10.73
C CYS A 58 9.69 0.44 -10.16
N ASP A 59 9.71 1.76 -10.03
CA ASP A 59 10.85 2.47 -9.47
C ASP A 59 10.96 2.26 -7.95
N ARG A 60 12.17 2.46 -7.43
CA ARG A 60 12.45 2.37 -5.99
C ARG A 60 11.64 3.35 -5.16
N CYS A 61 11.39 4.55 -5.69
CA CYS A 61 10.57 5.55 -5.03
C CYS A 61 9.11 5.10 -4.84
N PHE A 62 8.60 4.15 -5.63
CA PHE A 62 7.28 3.59 -5.43
C PHE A 62 7.19 2.69 -4.19
N VAL A 63 8.28 2.02 -3.82
CA VAL A 63 8.38 1.21 -2.60
C VAL A 63 8.82 2.04 -1.40
N SER A 64 9.65 3.06 -1.63
CA SER A 64 10.20 3.96 -0.61
C SER A 64 9.90 5.40 -1.00
N PRO A 65 8.69 5.92 -0.73
CA PRO A 65 8.24 7.20 -1.26
C PRO A 65 9.06 8.41 -0.83
N SER A 66 9.71 8.36 0.32
CA SER A 66 10.67 9.37 0.78
C SER A 66 11.82 9.61 -0.18
N ARG A 67 12.11 8.64 -1.08
CA ARG A 67 13.14 8.72 -2.13
C ARG A 67 12.61 9.25 -3.46
N CYS A 68 11.43 9.85 -3.48
CA CYS A 68 10.86 10.40 -4.70
C CYS A 68 11.80 11.47 -5.28
N HIS A 69 12.06 11.36 -6.56
CA HIS A 69 12.96 12.23 -7.31
C HIS A 69 12.23 13.03 -8.41
N TYR A 70 10.90 13.17 -8.27
CA TYR A 70 10.06 13.93 -9.21
C TYR A 70 10.56 15.37 -9.36
N ALA A 71 10.83 16.05 -8.25
CA ALA A 71 11.32 17.43 -8.23
C ALA A 71 12.70 17.61 -8.92
N LEU A 72 13.46 16.53 -9.12
CA LEU A 72 14.71 16.54 -9.86
C LEU A 72 14.52 16.35 -11.37
N GLY A 73 13.29 16.26 -11.87
CA GLY A 73 12.98 16.03 -13.28
C GLY A 73 13.35 14.64 -13.81
N THR A 74 13.65 13.69 -12.92
CA THR A 74 14.15 12.35 -13.30
C THR A 74 13.09 11.25 -13.15
N CYS A 75 11.83 11.61 -12.88
CA CYS A 75 10.72 10.65 -12.82
C CYS A 75 10.57 9.92 -14.16
N ARG A 76 10.42 8.60 -14.15
CA ARG A 76 10.29 7.78 -15.37
C ARG A 76 9.03 8.09 -16.17
N GLU A 77 7.94 8.44 -15.51
CA GLU A 77 6.65 8.80 -16.11
C GLU A 77 6.11 10.03 -15.35
N PRO A 78 6.53 11.28 -15.72
CA PRO A 78 6.15 12.50 -14.99
C PRO A 78 4.62 12.70 -14.94
N GLU A 79 3.91 12.52 -16.06
CA GLU A 79 2.46 12.68 -16.15
C GLU A 79 1.72 11.70 -15.22
N TRP A 80 2.17 10.44 -15.15
CA TRP A 80 1.66 9.49 -14.18
C TRP A 80 2.00 9.90 -12.74
N GLY A 81 3.19 10.44 -12.54
CA GLY A 81 3.65 10.97 -11.25
C GLY A 81 2.75 12.09 -10.75
N GLU A 82 2.34 13.01 -11.62
CA GLU A 82 1.39 14.08 -11.28
C GLU A 82 0.04 13.53 -10.84
N GLN A 83 -0.51 12.56 -11.59
CA GLN A 83 -1.81 11.98 -11.31
C GLN A 83 -1.84 11.10 -10.04
N VAL A 84 -0.71 10.51 -9.65
CA VAL A 84 -0.64 9.55 -8.56
C VAL A 84 0.18 10.06 -7.38
N CYS A 85 1.41 10.54 -7.62
CA CYS A 85 2.32 10.88 -6.54
C CYS A 85 2.18 12.32 -6.03
N MET A 86 1.83 13.26 -6.91
CA MET A 86 1.64 14.68 -6.58
C MET A 86 0.20 14.99 -6.11
N GLN A 87 -0.56 13.96 -5.77
CA GLN A 87 -1.90 14.09 -5.20
C GLN A 87 -1.84 13.96 -3.67
N PRO A 88 -2.88 14.44 -2.95
CA PRO A 88 -2.97 14.29 -1.51
C PRO A 88 -2.92 12.82 -1.06
N HIS A 89 -2.12 12.56 -0.04
CA HIS A 89 -1.97 11.25 0.57
C HIS A 89 -2.31 11.29 2.06
N LEU A 90 -2.68 10.15 2.58
CA LEU A 90 -2.97 9.92 4.00
C LEU A 90 -1.89 9.02 4.59
N VAL A 91 -1.45 9.36 5.80
CA VAL A 91 -0.68 8.45 6.66
C VAL A 91 -1.64 7.91 7.72
N TYR A 92 -1.59 6.62 7.95
CA TYR A 92 -2.53 5.94 8.83
C TYR A 92 -1.84 4.93 9.74
N LEU A 93 -2.47 4.64 10.86
CA LEU A 93 -2.21 3.46 11.68
C LEU A 93 -3.22 2.37 11.31
N ALA A 94 -2.79 1.13 11.25
CA ALA A 94 -3.66 -0.01 11.04
C ALA A 94 -3.27 -1.18 11.95
N ASN A 95 -4.28 -1.94 12.38
CA ASN A 95 -4.08 -3.16 13.12
C ASN A 95 -4.48 -4.37 12.25
N SER A 96 -3.49 -5.11 11.78
CA SER A 96 -3.69 -6.32 10.96
C SER A 96 -3.11 -7.57 11.61
N SER A 97 -1.90 -7.52 12.12
CA SER A 97 -1.23 -8.56 12.90
C SER A 97 -0.43 -7.93 14.05
N GLY A 98 -0.84 -6.77 14.46
CA GLY A 98 -0.27 -5.78 15.33
C GLY A 98 -0.32 -4.42 14.63
N ILE A 99 -0.02 -3.38 15.40
CA ILE A 99 -0.04 -2.02 14.88
C ILE A 99 1.06 -1.81 13.84
N LYS A 100 0.73 -1.10 12.78
CA LYS A 100 1.67 -0.66 11.75
C LYS A 100 1.31 0.72 11.25
N VAL A 101 2.28 1.43 10.72
CA VAL A 101 2.11 2.65 9.93
C VAL A 101 2.03 2.30 8.45
N GLY A 102 1.33 3.09 7.67
CA GLY A 102 1.26 2.99 6.23
C GLY A 102 0.76 4.27 5.59
N LEU A 103 0.88 4.36 4.29
CA LEU A 103 0.34 5.46 3.51
C LEU A 103 -0.56 4.99 2.36
N THR A 104 -1.46 5.86 1.93
CA THR A 104 -2.33 5.64 0.79
C THR A 104 -2.76 6.96 0.16
N GLN A 105 -3.16 6.95 -1.09
CA GLN A 105 -3.80 8.10 -1.71
C GLN A 105 -5.13 8.40 -1.01
N GLN A 106 -5.46 9.66 -0.83
CA GLN A 106 -6.73 10.08 -0.22
C GLN A 106 -7.93 9.48 -0.97
N GLY A 107 -8.92 9.01 -0.23
CA GLY A 107 -10.10 8.32 -0.77
C GLY A 107 -9.92 6.82 -1.00
N ARG A 108 -8.72 6.26 -0.76
CA ARG A 108 -8.44 4.81 -0.93
C ARG A 108 -8.13 4.09 0.38
N GLN A 109 -8.34 4.73 1.53
CA GLN A 109 -7.94 4.19 2.82
C GLN A 109 -8.67 2.88 3.16
N GLN A 110 -9.98 2.80 3.00
CA GLN A 110 -10.75 1.60 3.29
C GLN A 110 -10.31 0.41 2.42
N GLN A 111 -10.19 0.63 1.10
CA GLN A 111 -9.71 -0.40 0.19
C GLN A 111 -8.30 -0.89 0.58
N ARG A 112 -7.44 0.03 1.00
CA ARG A 112 -6.09 -0.29 1.43
C ARG A 112 -6.07 -1.10 2.72
N TRP A 113 -6.90 -0.75 3.70
CA TRP A 113 -7.01 -1.48 4.96
C TRP A 113 -7.55 -2.89 4.76
N LEU A 114 -8.63 -3.04 3.98
CA LEU A 114 -9.19 -4.35 3.62
C LEU A 114 -8.15 -5.23 2.90
N ALA A 115 -7.44 -4.68 1.91
CA ALA A 115 -6.39 -5.42 1.19
C ALA A 115 -5.21 -5.87 2.08
N GLN A 116 -5.05 -5.25 3.25
CA GLN A 116 -4.03 -5.61 4.24
C GLN A 116 -4.55 -6.49 5.38
N GLY A 117 -5.83 -6.87 5.35
CA GLY A 117 -6.47 -7.62 6.41
C GLY A 117 -6.54 -6.84 7.74
N ALA A 118 -6.64 -5.51 7.69
CA ALA A 118 -6.74 -4.71 8.89
C ALA A 118 -8.14 -4.81 9.50
N THR A 119 -8.21 -4.96 10.81
CA THR A 119 -9.45 -4.97 11.59
C THR A 119 -9.77 -3.60 12.21
N GLN A 120 -8.77 -2.73 12.28
CA GLN A 120 -8.89 -1.35 12.75
C GLN A 120 -7.99 -0.47 11.88
N GLY A 121 -8.45 0.74 11.55
CA GLY A 121 -7.69 1.75 10.83
C GLY A 121 -7.94 3.14 11.41
N LEU A 122 -6.93 4.00 11.41
CA LEU A 122 -7.02 5.38 11.87
C LEU A 122 -6.13 6.26 10.98
N VAL A 123 -6.73 7.23 10.32
CA VAL A 123 -5.97 8.27 9.61
C VAL A 123 -5.35 9.21 10.65
N ILE A 124 -4.05 9.38 10.60
CA ILE A 124 -3.30 10.20 11.57
C ILE A 124 -2.74 11.48 10.97
N ALA A 125 -2.49 11.51 9.67
CA ALA A 125 -2.00 12.73 8.99
C ALA A 125 -2.43 12.78 7.52
N ARG A 126 -2.50 14.02 7.01
CA ARG A 126 -2.66 14.34 5.60
C ARG A 126 -1.34 14.92 5.08
N ALA A 127 -0.96 14.57 3.88
CA ALA A 127 0.25 15.04 3.22
C ALA A 127 -0.08 15.53 1.81
N ASN A 128 0.60 16.58 1.36
CA ASN A 128 0.37 17.18 0.04
C ASN A 128 0.74 16.22 -1.09
N THR A 129 1.80 15.44 -0.88
CA THR A 129 2.31 14.49 -1.89
C THR A 129 2.57 13.11 -1.28
N ARG A 130 2.75 12.13 -2.16
CA ARG A 130 3.18 10.80 -1.76
C ARG A 130 4.56 10.79 -1.10
N ARG A 131 5.46 11.71 -1.52
CA ARG A 131 6.79 11.86 -0.93
C ARG A 131 6.69 12.34 0.51
N ASP A 132 5.89 13.37 0.77
CA ASP A 132 5.74 13.94 2.12
C ASP A 132 5.14 12.90 3.07
N ALA A 133 4.09 12.20 2.61
CA ALA A 133 3.55 11.05 3.34
C ALA A 133 4.61 9.98 3.63
N GLY A 134 5.48 9.68 2.66
CA GLY A 134 6.55 8.69 2.81
C GLY A 134 7.67 9.14 3.75
N VAL A 135 7.95 10.43 3.84
CA VAL A 135 8.89 10.98 4.84
C VAL A 135 8.33 10.77 6.24
N LEU A 136 7.06 11.15 6.46
CA LEU A 136 6.40 10.95 7.76
C LEU A 136 6.27 9.46 8.11
N GLU A 137 5.87 8.61 7.16
CA GLU A 137 5.83 7.14 7.36
C GLU A 137 7.19 6.61 7.81
N ALA A 138 8.28 7.02 7.16
CA ALA A 138 9.63 6.59 7.50
C ALA A 138 10.10 7.07 8.89
N MET A 139 9.66 8.24 9.33
CA MET A 139 9.91 8.73 10.69
C MET A 139 9.18 7.87 11.72
N ILE A 140 7.89 7.61 11.50
CA ILE A 140 7.07 6.78 12.40
C ILE A 140 7.56 5.33 12.40
N ALA A 141 8.03 4.82 11.27
CA ALA A 141 8.54 3.44 11.14
C ALA A 141 9.78 3.15 11.97
N GLN A 142 10.43 4.16 12.54
CA GLN A 142 11.50 3.97 13.54
C GLN A 142 10.99 3.39 14.86
N THR A 143 9.71 3.62 15.19
CA THR A 143 9.07 3.15 16.42
C THR A 143 7.93 2.17 16.19
N ILE A 144 7.20 2.33 15.10
CA ILE A 144 6.06 1.50 14.73
C ILE A 144 6.34 0.83 13.37
N SER A 145 6.29 -0.49 13.30
CA SER A 145 6.57 -1.23 12.07
C SER A 145 5.68 -0.77 10.88
N ASP A 146 6.24 -0.74 9.69
CA ASP A 146 5.54 -0.59 8.42
C ASP A 146 5.15 -1.95 7.77
N ARG A 147 5.54 -3.06 8.41
CA ARG A 147 5.41 -4.42 7.86
C ARG A 147 4.33 -5.22 8.55
N THR A 148 3.68 -6.08 7.75
CA THR A 148 2.74 -7.07 8.25
C THR A 148 3.38 -8.46 8.21
N PRO A 149 3.63 -9.13 9.34
CA PRO A 149 4.04 -10.53 9.37
C PRO A 149 2.88 -11.41 8.90
N TRP A 150 2.86 -11.80 7.63
CA TRP A 150 1.74 -12.49 7.01
C TRP A 150 1.37 -13.82 7.71
N ARG A 151 2.37 -14.53 8.27
CA ARG A 151 2.11 -15.76 9.04
C ARG A 151 1.27 -15.49 10.27
N LYS A 152 1.56 -14.37 10.98
CA LYS A 152 0.78 -13.96 12.14
C LYS A 152 -0.62 -13.51 11.74
N LEU A 153 -0.75 -12.82 10.60
CA LEU A 153 -2.03 -12.36 10.08
C LEU A 153 -3.01 -13.51 9.81
N VAL A 154 -2.52 -14.64 9.29
CA VAL A 154 -3.38 -15.81 8.95
C VAL A 154 -3.55 -16.80 10.10
N SER A 155 -2.78 -16.67 11.20
CA SER A 155 -2.83 -17.62 12.31
C SER A 155 -3.90 -17.28 13.34
N GLN A 156 -4.19 -16.00 13.56
CA GLN A 156 -5.18 -15.54 14.53
C GLN A 156 -5.62 -14.11 14.24
N PRO A 157 -6.86 -13.73 14.59
CA PRO A 157 -7.31 -12.35 14.50
C PRO A 157 -6.48 -11.47 15.44
N PRO A 158 -6.16 -10.22 15.04
CA PRO A 158 -5.43 -9.30 15.88
C PRO A 158 -6.26 -8.87 17.10
N VAL A 159 -5.60 -8.72 18.23
CA VAL A 159 -6.20 -8.14 19.43
C VAL A 159 -6.45 -6.65 19.18
N ALA A 160 -7.61 -6.15 19.60
CA ALA A 160 -7.95 -4.73 19.45
C ALA A 160 -6.94 -3.81 20.18
N ILE A 161 -6.55 -2.73 19.52
CA ILE A 161 -5.57 -1.76 20.01
C ILE A 161 -6.26 -0.39 20.10
N LYS A 162 -5.91 0.41 21.11
CA LYS A 162 -6.36 1.81 21.24
C LYS A 162 -5.53 2.70 20.29
N LEU A 163 -5.87 2.73 19.01
CA LEU A 163 -5.11 3.47 17.99
C LEU A 163 -5.03 4.96 18.30
N HIS A 164 -6.08 5.57 18.87
CA HIS A 164 -6.07 6.98 19.29
C HIS A 164 -4.99 7.29 20.34
N SER A 165 -4.81 6.41 21.33
CA SER A 165 -3.77 6.61 22.35
C SER A 165 -2.36 6.58 21.71
N VAL A 166 -2.15 5.73 20.71
CA VAL A 166 -0.90 5.69 19.95
C VAL A 166 -0.73 6.97 19.11
N PHE A 167 -1.81 7.44 18.50
CA PHE A 167 -1.80 8.69 17.73
C PHE A 167 -1.45 9.90 18.61
N GLU A 168 -2.09 10.05 19.78
CA GLU A 168 -1.76 11.10 20.74
C GLU A 168 -0.28 11.05 21.20
N GLN A 169 0.27 9.86 21.37
CA GLN A 169 1.68 9.69 21.69
C GLN A 169 2.59 10.17 20.56
N LEU A 170 2.26 9.84 19.31
CA LEU A 170 2.99 10.32 18.14
C LEU A 170 2.95 11.84 18.03
N GLN A 171 1.79 12.47 18.26
CA GLN A 171 1.64 13.93 18.23
C GLN A 171 2.54 14.65 19.27
N ARG A 172 2.76 14.02 20.42
CA ARG A 172 3.67 14.57 21.47
C ARG A 172 5.15 14.38 21.14
N GLN A 173 5.48 13.34 20.39
CA GLN A 173 6.88 12.94 20.14
C GLN A 173 7.45 13.44 18.83
N LEU A 174 6.61 13.71 17.84
CA LEU A 174 7.05 14.02 16.48
C LEU A 174 6.66 15.44 16.07
N VAL A 175 7.63 16.12 15.46
CA VAL A 175 7.37 17.32 14.67
C VAL A 175 7.10 16.89 13.24
N LEU A 176 5.97 17.34 12.69
CA LEU A 176 5.60 16.98 11.31
C LEU A 176 6.60 17.58 10.31
N PRO A 177 6.97 16.82 9.28
CA PRO A 177 7.72 17.37 8.16
C PRO A 177 6.86 18.34 7.34
N GLU A 178 7.53 19.20 6.58
CA GLU A 178 6.87 20.11 5.65
C GLU A 178 5.92 19.36 4.71
N GLY A 179 4.78 19.97 4.38
CA GLY A 179 3.75 19.36 3.53
C GLY A 179 2.85 18.35 4.24
N CYS A 180 3.02 18.14 5.55
CA CYS A 180 2.17 17.27 6.37
C CYS A 180 1.38 18.06 7.42
N GLN A 181 0.17 17.58 7.72
CA GLN A 181 -0.71 18.09 8.79
C GLN A 181 -1.32 16.92 9.55
N TRP A 182 -1.43 17.03 10.89
CA TRP A 182 -2.16 16.04 11.66
C TRP A 182 -3.63 15.99 11.23
N ALA A 183 -4.17 14.81 11.11
CA ALA A 183 -5.61 14.62 10.94
C ALA A 183 -6.32 14.73 12.30
N GLU A 184 -7.65 15.00 12.26
CA GLU A 184 -8.44 15.09 13.50
C GLU A 184 -8.77 13.71 14.12
N GLY A 185 -8.16 12.65 13.62
CA GLY A 185 -8.34 11.31 14.17
C GLY A 185 -9.65 10.64 13.76
N GLU A 186 -10.03 10.76 12.49
CA GLU A 186 -11.18 10.02 11.95
C GLU A 186 -10.87 8.52 11.96
N ALA A 187 -11.55 7.80 12.88
CA ALA A 187 -11.52 6.34 12.94
C ALA A 187 -12.66 5.76 12.09
N GLU A 188 -12.36 4.74 11.33
CA GLU A 188 -13.34 3.89 10.65
C GLU A 188 -13.19 2.42 11.04
#